data_9273ef9307a719b92443845b4bb34e17
#
_entry.id   9273ef9307a719b92443845b4bb34e17
#
_cell.length_a   1.000
_cell.length_b   1.000
_cell.length_c   1.000
_cell.angle_alpha   90.00
_cell.angle_beta   90.00
_cell.angle_gamma   90.00
#
_symmetry.space_group_name_H-M   'P 1'
#
loop_
_entity.id
_entity.type
_entity.pdbx_description
1 polymer ?
#
loop_
_entity_poly.entity_id
_entity_poly.type
_entity_poly.pdbx_seq_one_letter_code
_entity_poly.pdbx_strand_id
1 'polypeptide(L)'
;MNKSRLLCLMITLLAISFITTINLEADDKPDKGKGVGPYAEHWEPIPMHRYWAPSYYYTPPANPQGEYGRNDCVLCHKSINPLLVKAWERSRHADFSKLLPYQQEYLKNINENLGKEITEVSCIDCHGGVGAEKIDHAKDLIMPTAELCGKCHKKEFDEFESEKKVGIPGWPEGRESHAKAYDAALDTDIWAAMDKNIVQGCDMCHNIQHKCDSCHTRHEFKASEARRPEACATCHNGPDHPDIEDYINSKHGTIYKIEGYQWDWNKPLKEYSAPAPTCAFCHMQYKGKFSHNMVQKAIMGEGDVLFYNNLFEDPPVKPSEYINKNPELLSRRKAWISTCRKCHSKIFAKDYLTSMDLASDAVFAYIQESFGLLKSLYSEKALYPMPENRPHAPAPVGQKWPDTLGGFYGEFWAKDGNPSRIEKDFLYMWENDAFLIRKGMAHTNPNAFTYISWSSMIKKYIDMQSEAATLRRLNTLENNMSLIQSLRAQQKVESSETHKQECAACKKGQSGETIWCDSCKAGYTDKSKTTCKDCFDKGTTCEACVKKANVK
;
A
#
# COMPACT_ATOMS: atom_id res chain seq x y z
N MET A 1 -31.74 -24.68 -56.72
CA MET A 1 -31.53 -24.10 -55.38
C MET A 1 -31.88 -22.62 -55.43
N ASN A 2 -32.81 -22.18 -54.60
CA ASN A 2 -33.43 -20.84 -54.73
C ASN A 2 -32.43 -19.80 -54.22
N LYS A 3 -32.23 -18.69 -54.98
CA LYS A 3 -31.25 -17.62 -54.66
C LYS A 3 -31.36 -17.09 -53.20
N SER A 4 -32.57 -17.12 -52.64
CA SER A 4 -32.82 -16.73 -51.25
C SER A 4 -32.23 -17.72 -50.21
N ARG A 5 -32.15 -19.02 -50.51
CA ARG A 5 -31.51 -20.01 -49.62
C ARG A 5 -29.99 -19.92 -49.64
N LEU A 6 -29.41 -19.53 -50.78
CA LEU A 6 -27.97 -19.32 -50.89
C LEU A 6 -27.54 -18.04 -50.14
N LEU A 7 -28.36 -16.97 -50.17
CA LEU A 7 -28.12 -15.74 -49.45
C LEU A 7 -28.24 -15.94 -47.92
N CYS A 8 -29.24 -16.71 -47.47
CA CYS A 8 -29.35 -17.05 -46.04
C CYS A 8 -28.16 -17.91 -45.58
N LEU A 9 -27.69 -18.85 -46.38
CA LEU A 9 -26.52 -19.66 -46.03
C LEU A 9 -25.24 -18.87 -45.99
N MET A 10 -25.06 -17.90 -46.89
CA MET A 10 -23.91 -16.98 -46.87
C MET A 10 -23.95 -16.01 -45.67
N ILE A 11 -25.11 -15.50 -45.28
CA ILE A 11 -25.28 -14.66 -44.10
C ILE A 11 -25.04 -15.45 -42.81
N THR A 12 -25.49 -16.71 -42.76
CA THR A 12 -25.25 -17.57 -41.59
C THR A 12 -23.78 -17.97 -41.49
N LEU A 13 -23.12 -18.26 -42.61
CA LEU A 13 -21.66 -18.53 -42.62
C LEU A 13 -20.82 -17.30 -42.29
N LEU A 14 -21.21 -16.09 -42.74
CA LEU A 14 -20.59 -14.85 -42.34
C LEU A 14 -20.83 -14.53 -40.86
N ALA A 15 -22.01 -14.76 -40.33
CA ALA A 15 -22.32 -14.60 -38.93
C ALA A 15 -21.54 -15.62 -38.05
N ILE A 16 -21.39 -16.86 -38.51
CA ILE A 16 -20.59 -17.88 -37.81
C ILE A 16 -19.09 -17.53 -37.90
N SER A 17 -18.59 -17.01 -39.03
CA SER A 17 -17.21 -16.53 -39.14
C SER A 17 -16.95 -15.29 -38.27
N PHE A 18 -17.95 -14.42 -38.08
CA PHE A 18 -17.82 -13.28 -37.17
C PHE A 18 -17.91 -13.67 -35.69
N ILE A 19 -18.61 -14.77 -35.37
CA ILE A 19 -18.69 -15.31 -33.99
C ILE A 19 -17.46 -16.16 -33.64
N THR A 20 -16.76 -16.72 -34.63
CA THR A 20 -15.53 -17.50 -34.37
C THR A 20 -14.25 -16.67 -34.37
N THR A 21 -14.29 -15.36 -34.69
CA THR A 21 -13.15 -14.46 -34.57
C THR A 21 -13.22 -13.52 -33.37
N ILE A 22 -14.27 -13.64 -32.56
CA ILE A 22 -14.21 -13.21 -31.14
C ILE A 22 -13.87 -14.45 -30.30
N ASN A 23 -12.83 -15.14 -30.64
CA ASN A 23 -11.92 -15.61 -29.62
C ASN A 23 -11.20 -14.34 -29.15
N LEU A 24 -11.84 -13.58 -28.29
CA LEU A 24 -11.14 -13.06 -27.16
C LEU A 24 -10.33 -14.25 -26.66
N GLU A 25 -9.03 -14.24 -26.96
CA GLU A 25 -8.07 -15.01 -26.22
C GLU A 25 -8.55 -14.89 -24.79
N ALA A 26 -9.07 -16.00 -24.28
CA ALA A 26 -9.35 -16.09 -22.88
C ALA A 26 -8.03 -15.69 -22.28
N ASP A 27 -8.01 -14.48 -21.75
CA ASP A 27 -6.91 -13.99 -20.98
C ASP A 27 -6.16 -15.19 -20.41
N ASP A 28 -4.89 -15.30 -20.68
CA ASP A 28 -3.98 -15.89 -19.73
C ASP A 28 -4.10 -15.04 -18.46
N LYS A 29 -5.26 -15.18 -17.82
CA LYS A 29 -5.42 -14.68 -16.46
C LYS A 29 -4.34 -15.41 -15.71
N PRO A 30 -3.34 -14.70 -15.22
CA PRO A 30 -2.35 -15.34 -14.38
C PRO A 30 -3.15 -16.15 -13.37
N ASP A 31 -2.78 -17.42 -13.20
CA ASP A 31 -3.47 -18.33 -12.29
C ASP A 31 -3.51 -17.63 -10.94
N LYS A 32 -4.66 -17.00 -10.68
CA LYS A 32 -4.86 -16.23 -9.47
C LYS A 32 -4.89 -17.26 -8.38
N GLY A 33 -3.83 -17.33 -7.60
CA GLY A 33 -3.80 -18.19 -6.44
C GLY A 33 -5.11 -18.01 -5.69
N LYS A 34 -5.93 -19.05 -5.66
CA LYS A 34 -7.19 -19.00 -4.92
C LYS A 34 -6.82 -18.73 -3.48
N GLY A 35 -7.41 -17.71 -2.89
CA GLY A 35 -7.32 -17.48 -1.48
C GLY A 35 -7.66 -18.73 -0.70
N VAL A 36 -7.23 -18.80 0.55
CA VAL A 36 -7.56 -19.90 1.45
C VAL A 36 -8.58 -19.38 2.46
N GLY A 37 -9.56 -20.20 2.79
CA GLY A 37 -10.58 -19.87 3.77
C GLY A 37 -11.95 -19.50 3.18
N PRO A 38 -12.93 -19.13 4.01
CA PRO A 38 -14.34 -18.96 3.61
C PRO A 38 -14.59 -17.80 2.63
N TYR A 39 -13.64 -16.88 2.51
CA TYR A 39 -13.74 -15.71 1.62
C TYR A 39 -12.77 -15.80 0.44
N ALA A 40 -12.20 -16.97 0.17
CA ALA A 40 -11.18 -17.16 -0.86
C ALA A 40 -11.63 -16.69 -2.25
N GLU A 41 -12.90 -16.90 -2.59
CA GLU A 41 -13.49 -16.48 -3.86
C GLU A 41 -13.60 -14.97 -4.04
N HIS A 42 -13.57 -14.20 -2.94
CA HIS A 42 -13.67 -12.74 -2.96
C HIS A 42 -12.30 -12.05 -3.04
N TRP A 43 -11.22 -12.79 -2.95
CA TRP A 43 -9.85 -12.28 -3.04
C TRP A 43 -9.35 -12.22 -4.48
N GLU A 44 -10.21 -11.86 -5.40
CA GLU A 44 -9.75 -11.57 -6.76
C GLU A 44 -9.13 -10.18 -6.82
N PRO A 45 -7.85 -10.06 -7.18
CA PRO A 45 -7.28 -8.75 -7.38
C PRO A 45 -8.02 -8.05 -8.53
N ILE A 46 -8.41 -6.82 -8.30
CA ILE A 46 -8.94 -5.97 -9.37
C ILE A 46 -7.82 -5.78 -10.38
N PRO A 47 -8.03 -6.01 -11.68
CA PRO A 47 -6.99 -5.83 -12.69
C PRO A 47 -6.72 -4.34 -12.92
N MET A 48 -6.20 -3.67 -11.89
CA MET A 48 -6.00 -2.22 -11.84
C MET A 48 -5.15 -1.72 -13.01
N HIS A 49 -4.14 -2.48 -13.41
CA HIS A 49 -3.27 -2.14 -14.52
C HIS A 49 -4.00 -1.96 -15.86
N ARG A 50 -5.16 -2.58 -16.07
CA ARG A 50 -6.00 -2.31 -17.25
C ARG A 50 -6.54 -0.87 -17.29
N TYR A 51 -6.70 -0.26 -16.13
CA TYR A 51 -7.16 1.11 -16.02
C TYR A 51 -6.00 2.11 -16.09
N TRP A 52 -4.85 1.77 -15.48
CA TRP A 52 -3.72 2.66 -15.32
C TRP A 52 -2.74 2.60 -16.50
N ALA A 53 -2.54 1.42 -17.08
CA ALA A 53 -1.65 1.20 -18.20
C ALA A 53 -2.35 0.39 -19.31
N PRO A 54 -3.43 0.92 -19.92
CA PRO A 54 -4.18 0.19 -20.93
C PRO A 54 -3.33 -0.22 -22.14
N SER A 55 -2.20 0.45 -22.38
CA SER A 55 -1.25 0.10 -23.42
C SER A 55 -0.62 -1.28 -23.26
N TYR A 56 -0.57 -1.85 -22.08
CA TYR A 56 -0.12 -3.22 -21.86
C TYR A 56 -1.04 -4.28 -22.50
N TYR A 57 -2.31 -3.92 -22.68
CA TYR A 57 -3.34 -4.83 -23.26
C TYR A 57 -3.75 -4.44 -24.64
N TYR A 58 -3.27 -3.31 -25.12
CA TYR A 58 -3.54 -2.82 -26.45
C TYR A 58 -2.42 -3.29 -27.37
N THR A 59 -2.76 -4.17 -28.32
CA THR A 59 -1.87 -4.45 -29.44
C THR A 59 -2.05 -3.33 -30.45
N PRO A 60 -1.12 -2.39 -30.58
CA PRO A 60 -1.26 -1.34 -31.55
C PRO A 60 -1.31 -1.94 -32.95
N PRO A 61 -2.02 -1.32 -33.90
CA PRO A 61 -1.91 -1.69 -35.30
C PRO A 61 -0.45 -1.60 -35.73
N ALA A 62 -0.06 -2.42 -36.69
CA ALA A 62 1.31 -2.41 -37.21
C ALA A 62 1.71 -0.98 -37.59
N ASN A 63 2.87 -0.53 -37.08
CA ASN A 63 3.39 0.77 -37.45
C ASN A 63 3.63 0.84 -38.95
N PRO A 64 3.31 1.98 -39.60
CA PRO A 64 3.61 2.18 -41.02
C PRO A 64 5.11 1.98 -41.26
N GLN A 65 5.43 1.25 -42.31
CA GLN A 65 6.80 1.01 -42.75
C GLN A 65 7.34 2.24 -43.51
N GLY A 66 8.61 2.51 -43.39
CA GLY A 66 9.31 3.53 -44.15
C GLY A 66 9.94 4.64 -43.31
N GLU A 67 10.74 5.43 -43.98
CA GLU A 67 11.43 6.59 -43.39
C GLU A 67 10.54 7.83 -43.50
N TYR A 68 10.45 8.58 -42.40
CA TYR A 68 9.69 9.82 -42.29
C TYR A 68 10.60 10.93 -41.75
N GLY A 69 10.50 12.08 -42.36
CA GLY A 69 11.24 13.28 -41.95
C GLY A 69 10.51 14.13 -40.93
N ARG A 70 11.13 15.22 -40.51
CA ARG A 70 10.66 16.11 -39.44
C ARG A 70 9.23 16.58 -39.59
N ASN A 71 8.78 16.91 -40.83
CA ASN A 71 7.46 17.44 -41.09
C ASN A 71 6.38 16.41 -41.43
N ASP A 72 6.78 15.17 -41.64
CA ASP A 72 5.85 14.13 -42.12
C ASP A 72 4.93 13.63 -41.01
N CYS A 73 5.41 13.66 -39.77
CA CYS A 73 4.63 13.21 -38.59
C CYS A 73 3.29 13.97 -38.48
N VAL A 74 3.34 15.30 -38.62
CA VAL A 74 2.17 16.16 -38.51
C VAL A 74 1.15 15.88 -39.60
N LEU A 75 1.56 15.52 -40.81
CA LEU A 75 0.66 15.26 -41.94
C LEU A 75 -0.33 14.12 -41.62
N CYS A 76 0.15 13.04 -41.02
CA CYS A 76 -0.69 11.89 -40.63
C CYS A 76 -1.36 12.11 -39.26
N HIS A 77 -0.59 12.52 -38.24
CA HIS A 77 -1.10 12.64 -36.89
C HIS A 77 -2.13 13.75 -36.72
N LYS A 78 -2.18 14.74 -37.62
CA LYS A 78 -3.24 15.76 -37.65
C LYS A 78 -4.63 15.16 -37.88
N SER A 79 -4.73 14.01 -38.57
CA SER A 79 -5.99 13.30 -38.78
C SER A 79 -6.18 12.16 -37.76
N ILE A 80 -5.09 11.51 -37.30
CA ILE A 80 -5.13 10.37 -36.36
C ILE A 80 -5.31 10.85 -34.93
N ASN A 81 -4.50 11.83 -34.50
CA ASN A 81 -4.44 12.36 -33.14
C ASN A 81 -4.52 13.90 -33.14
N PRO A 82 -5.60 14.52 -33.63
CA PRO A 82 -5.66 15.96 -33.89
C PRO A 82 -5.43 16.82 -32.64
N LEU A 83 -5.86 16.37 -31.47
CA LEU A 83 -5.69 17.11 -30.20
C LEU A 83 -4.23 17.11 -29.75
N LEU A 84 -3.51 16.04 -29.99
CA LEU A 84 -2.09 15.91 -29.68
C LEU A 84 -1.28 16.90 -30.52
N VAL A 85 -1.53 16.93 -31.84
CA VAL A 85 -0.87 17.88 -32.75
C VAL A 85 -1.21 19.32 -32.37
N LYS A 86 -2.48 19.64 -32.09
CA LYS A 86 -2.89 20.95 -31.61
C LYS A 86 -2.23 21.37 -30.31
N ALA A 87 -2.01 20.41 -29.36
CA ALA A 87 -1.31 20.69 -28.12
C ALA A 87 0.15 21.07 -28.38
N TRP A 88 0.85 20.31 -29.26
CA TRP A 88 2.20 20.64 -29.68
C TRP A 88 2.26 21.99 -30.42
N GLU A 89 1.39 22.24 -31.37
CA GLU A 89 1.32 23.52 -32.12
C GLU A 89 1.14 24.74 -31.17
N ARG A 90 0.47 24.55 -30.02
CA ARG A 90 0.34 25.60 -29.00
C ARG A 90 1.58 25.74 -28.11
N SER A 91 2.42 24.73 -28.07
CA SER A 91 3.60 24.73 -27.21
C SER A 91 4.65 25.75 -27.62
N ARG A 92 5.56 26.05 -26.70
CA ARG A 92 6.76 26.84 -26.97
C ARG A 92 7.83 26.03 -27.72
N HIS A 93 7.73 24.72 -27.72
CA HIS A 93 8.60 23.84 -28.50
C HIS A 93 8.34 23.99 -30.01
N ALA A 94 7.09 24.09 -30.41
CA ALA A 94 6.72 24.25 -31.81
C ALA A 94 6.99 25.66 -32.34
N ASP A 95 7.08 26.68 -31.47
CA ASP A 95 7.18 28.08 -31.90
C ASP A 95 7.90 28.93 -30.84
N PHE A 96 9.16 29.19 -31.05
CA PHE A 96 10.01 29.98 -30.15
C PHE A 96 9.66 31.47 -30.08
N SER A 97 8.81 31.97 -30.99
CA SER A 97 8.29 33.32 -30.84
C SER A 97 7.39 33.51 -29.62
N LYS A 98 6.88 32.40 -29.08
CA LYS A 98 6.06 32.35 -27.85
C LYS A 98 6.90 32.32 -26.55
N LEU A 99 8.24 32.31 -26.64
CA LEU A 99 9.11 32.31 -25.48
C LEU A 99 9.03 33.64 -24.73
N LEU A 100 8.92 33.54 -23.42
CA LEU A 100 9.00 34.70 -22.54
C LEU A 100 10.47 35.20 -22.46
N PRO A 101 10.69 36.49 -22.12
CA PRO A 101 12.05 37.06 -22.13
C PRO A 101 13.10 36.23 -21.36
N TYR A 102 12.76 35.72 -20.21
CA TYR A 102 13.67 34.86 -19.43
C TYR A 102 13.91 33.50 -20.07
N GLN A 103 13.02 33.02 -20.91
CA GLN A 103 13.16 31.75 -21.64
C GLN A 103 14.01 31.91 -22.90
N GLN A 104 14.09 33.09 -23.47
CA GLN A 104 14.99 33.36 -24.58
C GLN A 104 16.45 33.30 -24.14
N GLU A 105 16.78 33.80 -22.95
CA GLU A 105 18.10 33.61 -22.36
C GLU A 105 18.40 32.13 -22.10
N TYR A 106 17.39 31.40 -21.64
CA TYR A 106 17.50 29.96 -21.42
C TYR A 106 17.75 29.19 -22.73
N LEU A 107 17.09 29.57 -23.82
CA LEU A 107 17.33 28.99 -25.14
C LEU A 107 18.77 29.16 -25.63
N LYS A 108 19.42 30.29 -25.32
CA LYS A 108 20.85 30.49 -25.64
C LYS A 108 21.72 29.43 -24.97
N ASN A 109 21.47 29.17 -23.68
CA ASN A 109 22.20 28.14 -22.95
C ASN A 109 21.96 26.73 -23.53
N ILE A 110 20.73 26.45 -24.01
CA ILE A 110 20.41 25.20 -24.70
C ILE A 110 21.23 25.10 -26.00
N ASN A 111 21.24 26.14 -26.82
CA ASN A 111 21.98 26.17 -28.09
C ASN A 111 23.49 26.00 -27.86
N GLU A 112 24.03 26.64 -26.83
CA GLU A 112 25.44 26.47 -26.43
C GLU A 112 25.72 25.01 -26.04
N ASN A 113 24.87 24.40 -25.24
CA ASN A 113 25.01 23.00 -24.80
C ASN A 113 24.90 22.01 -25.98
N LEU A 114 24.04 22.29 -26.94
CA LEU A 114 23.86 21.46 -28.14
C LEU A 114 24.96 21.71 -29.22
N GLY A 115 25.70 22.82 -29.09
CA GLY A 115 26.66 23.25 -30.12
C GLY A 115 26.01 23.63 -31.45
N LYS A 116 24.70 23.90 -31.46
CA LYS A 116 23.95 24.33 -32.65
C LYS A 116 22.77 25.18 -32.24
N GLU A 117 22.36 26.06 -33.16
CA GLU A 117 21.13 26.83 -33.03
C GLU A 117 19.93 25.99 -33.44
N ILE A 118 18.90 25.92 -32.58
CA ILE A 118 17.62 25.31 -32.89
C ILE A 118 16.55 26.41 -33.01
N THR A 119 15.59 26.22 -33.90
CA THR A 119 14.49 27.19 -34.17
C THR A 119 13.14 26.67 -33.72
N GLU A 120 13.04 25.35 -33.54
CA GLU A 120 11.88 24.61 -33.05
C GLU A 120 12.29 23.25 -32.52
N VAL A 121 11.40 22.63 -31.75
CA VAL A 121 11.50 21.20 -31.38
C VAL A 121 10.33 20.48 -32.02
N SER A 122 10.61 19.62 -32.99
CA SER A 122 9.60 18.84 -33.71
C SER A 122 9.31 17.49 -33.05
N CYS A 123 8.32 16.77 -33.58
CA CYS A 123 7.95 15.43 -33.08
C CYS A 123 9.16 14.47 -33.08
N ILE A 124 9.98 14.53 -34.14
CA ILE A 124 11.12 13.62 -34.31
C ILE A 124 12.24 13.86 -33.29
N ASP A 125 12.43 15.08 -32.79
CA ASP A 125 13.43 15.38 -31.77
C ASP A 125 13.14 14.63 -30.46
N CYS A 126 11.86 14.42 -30.17
CA CYS A 126 11.42 13.67 -28.98
C CYS A 126 11.24 12.18 -29.28
N HIS A 127 10.69 11.83 -30.44
CA HIS A 127 10.31 10.44 -30.74
C HIS A 127 11.31 9.69 -31.64
N GLY A 128 12.32 10.36 -32.16
CA GLY A 128 13.43 9.75 -32.93
C GLY A 128 14.80 10.10 -32.38
N GLY A 129 14.85 11.00 -31.39
CA GLY A 129 16.09 11.49 -30.78
C GLY A 129 16.51 12.86 -31.29
N VAL A 130 17.16 13.62 -30.40
CA VAL A 130 17.56 15.03 -30.67
C VAL A 130 18.44 15.14 -31.90
N GLY A 131 17.98 15.88 -32.89
CA GLY A 131 18.71 16.14 -34.13
C GLY A 131 18.56 15.08 -35.21
N ALA A 132 17.65 14.11 -35.03
CA ALA A 132 17.29 13.20 -36.10
C ALA A 132 16.61 13.94 -37.23
N GLU A 133 17.04 13.68 -38.48
CA GLU A 133 16.41 14.26 -39.67
C GLU A 133 15.34 13.34 -40.25
N LYS A 134 15.54 12.03 -40.11
CA LYS A 134 14.60 10.99 -40.52
C LYS A 134 14.66 9.82 -39.55
N ILE A 135 13.57 9.10 -39.43
CA ILE A 135 13.48 7.83 -38.69
C ILE A 135 12.69 6.79 -39.48
N ASP A 136 13.01 5.53 -39.31
CA ASP A 136 12.11 4.42 -39.68
C ASP A 136 11.03 4.32 -38.60
N HIS A 137 9.80 4.68 -38.95
CA HIS A 137 8.69 4.77 -38.01
C HIS A 137 8.41 3.43 -37.29
N ALA A 138 8.69 2.31 -37.94
CA ALA A 138 8.46 0.99 -37.36
C ALA A 138 9.57 0.53 -36.41
N LYS A 139 10.79 1.06 -36.54
CA LYS A 139 11.98 0.57 -35.83
C LYS A 139 12.58 1.58 -34.86
N ASP A 140 12.59 2.86 -35.26
CA ASP A 140 13.37 3.88 -34.55
C ASP A 140 12.50 4.78 -33.66
N LEU A 141 11.18 4.54 -33.61
CA LEU A 141 10.28 5.34 -32.78
C LEU A 141 10.53 5.01 -31.29
N ILE A 142 10.87 6.05 -30.53
CA ILE A 142 11.13 5.95 -29.10
C ILE A 142 10.06 6.69 -28.28
N MET A 143 9.84 6.23 -27.05
CA MET A 143 9.11 6.98 -26.03
C MET A 143 10.08 7.91 -25.30
N PRO A 144 9.83 9.22 -25.25
CA PRO A 144 10.71 10.16 -24.57
C PRO A 144 10.90 9.83 -23.10
N THR A 145 12.16 9.87 -22.67
CA THR A 145 12.57 9.69 -21.27
C THR A 145 13.09 11.01 -20.68
N ALA A 146 13.30 11.03 -19.37
CA ALA A 146 13.92 12.18 -18.71
C ALA A 146 15.32 12.49 -19.26
N GLU A 147 16.09 11.45 -19.58
CA GLU A 147 17.44 11.61 -20.20
C GLU A 147 17.37 12.27 -21.56
N LEU A 148 16.34 11.97 -22.35
CA LEU A 148 16.14 12.64 -23.63
C LEU A 148 15.81 14.12 -23.44
N CYS A 149 14.89 14.44 -22.52
CA CYS A 149 14.61 15.82 -22.14
C CYS A 149 15.86 16.56 -21.68
N GLY A 150 16.71 15.86 -20.92
CA GLY A 150 17.98 16.36 -20.39
C GLY A 150 19.04 16.72 -21.44
N LYS A 151 18.88 16.27 -22.70
CA LYS A 151 19.77 16.70 -23.80
C LYS A 151 19.69 18.21 -24.02
N CYS A 152 18.50 18.79 -23.87
CA CYS A 152 18.25 20.22 -23.96
C CYS A 152 18.12 20.87 -22.58
N HIS A 153 17.39 20.23 -21.68
CA HIS A 153 17.08 20.72 -20.32
C HIS A 153 18.05 20.13 -19.28
N LYS A 154 19.35 20.26 -19.57
CA LYS A 154 20.40 19.62 -18.76
C LYS A 154 20.37 20.00 -17.29
N LYS A 155 20.13 21.29 -16.99
CA LYS A 155 20.09 21.77 -15.61
C LYS A 155 18.95 21.13 -14.82
N GLU A 156 17.75 21.13 -15.39
CA GLU A 156 16.54 20.57 -14.77
C GLU A 156 16.68 19.06 -14.58
N PHE A 157 17.25 18.38 -15.56
CA PHE A 157 17.56 16.96 -15.48
C PHE A 157 18.60 16.64 -14.39
N ASP A 158 19.73 17.38 -14.36
CA ASP A 158 20.75 17.20 -13.33
C ASP A 158 20.19 17.46 -11.91
N GLU A 159 19.33 18.46 -11.77
CA GLU A 159 18.64 18.77 -10.50
C GLU A 159 17.68 17.64 -10.10
N PHE A 160 16.89 17.14 -11.04
CA PHE A 160 15.99 16.01 -10.83
C PHE A 160 16.76 14.74 -10.43
N GLU A 161 17.79 14.37 -11.21
CA GLU A 161 18.65 13.22 -10.93
C GLU A 161 19.38 13.33 -9.58
N SER A 162 19.62 14.56 -9.10
CA SER A 162 20.25 14.76 -7.80
C SER A 162 19.38 14.29 -6.62
N GLU A 163 18.08 14.06 -6.82
CA GLU A 163 17.22 13.46 -5.80
C GLU A 163 17.71 12.08 -5.37
N LYS A 164 18.26 11.30 -6.30
CA LYS A 164 18.83 9.97 -6.02
C LYS A 164 19.92 9.96 -4.95
N LYS A 165 20.54 11.13 -4.71
CA LYS A 165 21.63 11.31 -3.74
C LYS A 165 21.16 11.95 -2.44
N VAL A 166 19.89 12.31 -2.35
CA VAL A 166 19.32 12.91 -1.14
C VAL A 166 18.73 11.78 -0.31
N GLY A 167 19.50 11.33 0.65
CA GLY A 167 19.04 10.35 1.62
C GLY A 167 18.08 10.99 2.63
N ILE A 168 17.16 10.19 3.11
CA ILE A 168 16.38 10.46 4.30
C ILE A 168 17.00 9.63 5.41
N PRO A 169 17.33 10.20 6.57
CA PRO A 169 17.93 9.43 7.64
C PRO A 169 17.09 8.21 8.01
N GLY A 170 17.69 7.04 7.98
CA GLY A 170 17.04 5.76 8.23
C GLY A 170 16.52 5.03 6.98
N TRP A 171 16.56 5.69 5.80
CA TRP A 171 16.21 5.05 4.54
C TRP A 171 17.43 4.94 3.60
N PRO A 172 17.48 3.94 2.73
CA PRO A 172 18.49 3.89 1.69
C PRO A 172 18.48 5.15 0.84
N GLU A 173 19.66 5.61 0.46
CA GLU A 173 19.83 6.83 -0.32
C GLU A 173 18.98 6.79 -1.60
N GLY A 174 18.15 7.80 -1.81
CA GLY A 174 17.30 7.94 -2.99
C GLY A 174 16.12 6.96 -3.10
N ARG A 175 15.78 6.23 -2.05
CA ARG A 175 14.66 5.27 -2.09
C ARG A 175 13.32 5.93 -2.43
N GLU A 176 13.05 7.07 -1.85
CA GLU A 176 11.83 7.85 -2.02
C GLU A 176 12.15 9.10 -2.84
N SER A 177 12.36 8.96 -4.15
CA SER A 177 12.60 10.11 -5.01
C SER A 177 11.87 9.97 -6.34
N HIS A 178 11.46 11.10 -6.91
CA HIS A 178 10.82 11.11 -8.23
C HIS A 178 11.77 10.63 -9.34
N ALA A 179 13.08 10.78 -9.14
CA ALA A 179 14.11 10.39 -10.08
C ALA A 179 14.53 8.93 -9.98
N LYS A 180 14.23 8.24 -8.89
CA LYS A 180 14.52 6.83 -8.73
C LYS A 180 13.26 6.01 -9.05
N ALA A 181 13.43 5.00 -9.90
CA ALA A 181 12.44 3.96 -10.01
C ALA A 181 12.21 3.37 -8.63
N TYR A 182 11.06 3.59 -8.13
CA TYR A 182 10.54 2.69 -7.14
C TYR A 182 10.11 1.47 -7.94
N ASP A 183 11.02 0.57 -8.18
CA ASP A 183 10.67 -0.71 -8.76
C ASP A 183 9.94 -1.50 -7.68
N ALA A 184 8.71 -1.11 -7.50
CA ALA A 184 7.80 -1.70 -6.54
C ALA A 184 7.70 -3.21 -6.72
N ALA A 185 7.96 -3.69 -7.92
CA ALA A 185 7.93 -5.12 -8.23
C ALA A 185 9.18 -5.87 -7.77
N LEU A 186 10.30 -5.19 -7.56
CA LEU A 186 11.59 -5.86 -7.41
C LEU A 186 12.33 -5.59 -6.10
N ASP A 187 12.04 -4.48 -5.40
CA ASP A 187 12.99 -3.98 -4.41
C ASP A 187 12.48 -3.84 -2.98
N THR A 188 11.22 -4.11 -2.70
CA THR A 188 10.73 -4.07 -1.34
C THR A 188 9.90 -5.29 -0.99
N ASP A 189 10.12 -5.81 0.20
CA ASP A 189 9.42 -6.97 0.72
C ASP A 189 7.88 -6.80 0.71
N ILE A 190 7.40 -5.58 0.85
CA ILE A 190 5.97 -5.27 0.80
C ILE A 190 5.40 -5.48 -0.61
N TRP A 191 6.03 -4.87 -1.61
CA TRP A 191 5.56 -4.90 -2.98
C TRP A 191 5.82 -6.25 -3.64
N ALA A 192 6.92 -6.90 -3.30
CA ALA A 192 7.23 -8.26 -3.77
C ALA A 192 6.19 -9.28 -3.34
N ALA A 193 5.46 -9.02 -2.25
CA ALA A 193 4.38 -9.85 -1.76
C ALA A 193 3.04 -9.60 -2.47
N MET A 194 2.90 -8.50 -3.21
CA MET A 194 1.66 -8.15 -3.89
C MET A 194 1.55 -8.79 -5.27
N ASP A 195 0.33 -8.98 -5.74
CA ASP A 195 0.06 -9.38 -7.13
C ASP A 195 0.62 -8.32 -8.09
N LYS A 196 1.36 -8.76 -9.13
CA LYS A 196 1.96 -7.87 -10.12
C LYS A 196 0.95 -6.94 -10.79
N ASN A 197 -0.29 -7.38 -10.95
CA ASN A 197 -1.36 -6.57 -11.52
C ASN A 197 -1.74 -5.39 -10.61
N ILE A 198 -1.63 -5.55 -9.29
CA ILE A 198 -1.85 -4.48 -8.33
C ILE A 198 -0.66 -3.53 -8.33
N VAL A 199 0.56 -4.08 -8.28
CA VAL A 199 1.81 -3.31 -8.28
C VAL A 199 1.93 -2.43 -9.52
N GLN A 200 1.56 -2.93 -10.70
CA GLN A 200 1.54 -2.13 -11.93
C GLN A 200 0.60 -0.91 -11.86
N GLY A 201 -0.48 -1.01 -11.10
CA GLY A 201 -1.32 0.15 -10.80
C GLY A 201 -0.58 1.22 -9.99
N CYS A 202 0.25 0.79 -9.05
CA CYS A 202 1.07 1.67 -8.21
C CYS A 202 2.18 2.38 -9.01
N ASP A 203 2.67 1.77 -10.08
CA ASP A 203 3.72 2.33 -10.95
C ASP A 203 3.34 3.69 -11.60
N MET A 204 2.07 3.99 -11.69
CA MET A 204 1.61 5.31 -12.19
C MET A 204 2.15 6.46 -11.34
N CYS A 205 2.25 6.24 -10.03
CA CYS A 205 2.74 7.23 -9.07
C CYS A 205 4.19 6.95 -8.65
N HIS A 206 4.55 5.66 -8.54
CA HIS A 206 5.83 5.24 -7.97
C HIS A 206 6.92 4.94 -9.02
N ASN A 207 6.66 5.09 -10.31
CA ASN A 207 7.62 4.84 -11.38
C ASN A 207 7.65 6.01 -12.38
N ILE A 208 8.02 7.19 -11.90
CA ILE A 208 8.04 8.42 -12.72
C ILE A 208 9.43 8.88 -13.14
N GLN A 209 10.49 8.14 -12.80
CA GLN A 209 11.89 8.52 -13.05
C GLN A 209 12.22 8.82 -14.50
N HIS A 210 11.44 8.34 -15.46
CA HIS A 210 11.63 8.61 -16.87
C HIS A 210 10.64 9.65 -17.42
N LYS A 211 9.82 10.28 -16.58
CA LYS A 211 8.64 11.01 -17.04
C LYS A 211 8.58 12.44 -16.54
N CYS A 212 9.29 13.35 -17.18
CA CYS A 212 9.09 14.78 -16.95
C CYS A 212 7.63 15.22 -17.21
N ASP A 213 6.94 14.50 -18.09
CA ASP A 213 5.54 14.72 -18.44
C ASP A 213 4.53 14.29 -17.35
N SER A 214 4.98 13.71 -16.27
CA SER A 214 4.12 13.50 -15.08
C SER A 214 3.72 14.83 -14.43
N CYS A 215 4.58 15.86 -14.52
CA CYS A 215 4.31 17.21 -14.03
C CYS A 215 4.06 18.22 -15.14
N HIS A 216 4.66 18.01 -16.31
CA HIS A 216 4.54 18.87 -17.51
C HIS A 216 3.71 18.16 -18.56
N THR A 217 2.40 18.42 -18.59
CA THR A 217 1.49 17.70 -19.50
C THR A 217 1.97 17.76 -20.95
N ARG A 218 2.23 16.57 -21.52
CA ARG A 218 2.60 16.45 -22.94
C ARG A 218 1.39 16.83 -23.79
N HIS A 219 1.55 17.42 -24.84
CA HIS A 219 2.62 17.86 -25.72
C HIS A 219 2.80 19.37 -25.66
N GLU A 220 2.08 20.01 -24.73
CA GLU A 220 2.12 21.46 -24.54
C GLU A 220 3.24 21.89 -23.59
N PHE A 221 3.59 21.06 -22.62
CA PHE A 221 4.72 21.21 -21.67
C PHE A 221 4.77 22.59 -21.00
N LYS A 222 3.64 23.08 -20.51
CA LYS A 222 3.57 24.39 -19.83
C LYS A 222 4.17 24.34 -18.44
N ALA A 223 5.23 25.12 -18.21
CA ALA A 223 5.75 25.31 -16.84
C ALA A 223 4.74 25.98 -15.90
N SER A 224 3.78 26.75 -16.43
CA SER A 224 2.69 27.35 -15.66
C SER A 224 1.75 26.30 -15.06
N GLU A 225 1.59 25.16 -15.70
CA GLU A 225 0.79 24.04 -15.22
C GLU A 225 1.49 23.31 -14.06
N ALA A 226 2.78 22.97 -14.23
CA ALA A 226 3.57 22.34 -13.20
C ALA A 226 3.76 23.16 -11.91
N ARG A 227 3.45 24.47 -11.93
CA ARG A 227 3.46 25.34 -10.74
C ARG A 227 2.18 25.26 -9.92
N ARG A 228 1.10 24.72 -10.49
CA ARG A 228 -0.19 24.58 -9.82
C ARG A 228 -0.23 23.32 -8.95
N PRO A 229 -1.01 23.33 -7.89
CA PRO A 229 -1.17 22.16 -7.03
C PRO A 229 -1.68 20.91 -7.77
N GLU A 230 -2.50 21.09 -8.83
CA GLU A 230 -3.09 20.00 -9.61
C GLU A 230 -2.03 19.11 -10.28
N ALA A 231 -0.86 19.64 -10.61
CA ALA A 231 0.24 18.85 -11.19
C ALA A 231 0.77 17.80 -10.20
N CYS A 232 0.74 18.09 -8.90
CA CYS A 232 1.14 17.17 -7.85
C CYS A 232 0.01 16.23 -7.45
N ALA A 233 -1.24 16.72 -7.54
CA ALA A 233 -2.44 16.04 -7.09
C ALA A 233 -2.70 14.69 -7.78
N THR A 234 -2.14 14.48 -8.96
CA THR A 234 -2.30 13.21 -9.67
C THR A 234 -1.76 12.01 -8.89
N CYS A 235 -0.68 12.23 -8.12
CA CYS A 235 -0.03 11.20 -7.32
C CYS A 235 -0.15 11.46 -5.82
N HIS A 236 -0.11 12.72 -5.40
CA HIS A 236 -0.20 13.12 -3.99
C HIS A 236 -1.65 13.31 -3.54
N ASN A 237 -2.43 12.23 -3.60
CA ASN A 237 -3.85 12.19 -3.21
C ASN A 237 -4.20 10.84 -2.58
N GLY A 238 -5.37 10.78 -1.96
CA GLY A 238 -5.89 9.54 -1.40
C GLY A 238 -5.49 9.28 0.06
N PRO A 239 -5.88 8.14 0.64
CA PRO A 239 -5.78 7.91 2.08
C PRO A 239 -4.34 7.79 2.60
N ASP A 240 -3.41 7.38 1.76
CA ASP A 240 -1.99 7.21 2.08
C ASP A 240 -1.14 8.45 1.75
N HIS A 241 -1.58 9.27 0.79
CA HIS A 241 -0.89 10.49 0.37
C HIS A 241 -1.85 11.69 0.25
N PRO A 242 -2.56 12.10 1.32
CA PRO A 242 -3.63 13.10 1.27
C PRO A 242 -3.11 14.54 1.15
N ASP A 243 -1.96 14.73 0.49
CA ASP A 243 -1.28 16.03 0.48
C ASP A 243 -2.10 17.11 -0.22
N ILE A 244 -2.81 16.76 -1.33
CA ILE A 244 -3.67 17.72 -2.02
C ILE A 244 -4.93 18.01 -1.22
N GLU A 245 -5.56 17.00 -0.61
CA GLU A 245 -6.75 17.15 0.22
C GLU A 245 -6.42 18.03 1.43
N ASP A 246 -5.27 17.82 2.06
CA ASP A 246 -4.81 18.62 3.18
C ASP A 246 -4.51 20.05 2.76
N TYR A 247 -3.79 20.24 1.65
CA TYR A 247 -3.51 21.57 1.13
C TYR A 247 -4.81 22.33 0.80
N ILE A 248 -5.72 21.72 0.05
CA ILE A 248 -6.97 22.35 -0.41
C ILE A 248 -7.90 22.74 0.75
N ASN A 249 -7.86 21.99 1.85
CA ASN A 249 -8.63 22.27 3.07
C ASN A 249 -7.87 23.12 4.09
N SER A 250 -6.64 23.54 3.78
CA SER A 250 -5.88 24.50 4.55
C SER A 250 -6.29 25.95 4.23
N LYS A 251 -5.81 26.89 5.04
CA LYS A 251 -5.99 28.33 4.72
C LYS A 251 -5.25 28.72 3.44
N HIS A 252 -4.08 28.15 3.17
CA HIS A 252 -3.33 28.36 1.94
C HIS A 252 -4.12 27.88 0.71
N GLY A 253 -4.64 26.67 0.76
CA GLY A 253 -5.44 26.10 -0.30
C GLY A 253 -6.79 26.82 -0.48
N THR A 254 -7.39 27.32 0.60
CA THR A 254 -8.60 28.15 0.51
C THR A 254 -8.34 29.42 -0.26
N ILE A 255 -7.24 30.11 -0.02
CA ILE A 255 -6.85 31.30 -0.77
C ILE A 255 -6.59 30.94 -2.24
N TYR A 256 -5.86 29.84 -2.49
CA TYR A 256 -5.64 29.33 -3.84
C TYR A 256 -6.96 29.07 -4.59
N LYS A 257 -7.92 28.40 -3.96
CA LYS A 257 -9.24 28.10 -4.57
C LYS A 257 -10.01 29.35 -4.92
N ILE A 258 -9.90 30.41 -4.12
CA ILE A 258 -10.63 31.67 -4.33
C ILE A 258 -9.95 32.55 -5.36
N GLU A 259 -8.64 32.64 -5.36
CA GLU A 259 -7.89 33.65 -6.12
C GLU A 259 -6.93 33.08 -7.16
N GLY A 260 -6.61 31.76 -7.10
CA GLY A 260 -5.55 31.14 -7.90
C GLY A 260 -5.74 31.29 -9.43
N TYR A 261 -6.97 31.44 -9.89
CA TYR A 261 -7.26 31.67 -11.31
C TYR A 261 -6.80 33.07 -11.80
N GLN A 262 -6.56 34.02 -10.88
CA GLN A 262 -6.09 35.37 -11.17
C GLN A 262 -4.55 35.47 -11.11
N TRP A 263 -3.86 34.44 -10.62
CA TRP A 263 -2.42 34.49 -10.42
C TRP A 263 -1.68 34.35 -11.75
N ASP A 264 -0.55 35.05 -11.87
CA ASP A 264 0.31 34.94 -13.05
C ASP A 264 1.21 33.71 -12.97
N TRP A 265 0.71 32.61 -13.47
CA TRP A 265 1.41 31.32 -13.50
C TRP A 265 2.60 31.27 -14.46
N ASN A 266 2.78 32.28 -15.34
CA ASN A 266 3.92 32.36 -16.24
C ASN A 266 5.19 32.89 -15.54
N LYS A 267 5.05 33.57 -14.41
CA LYS A 267 6.20 34.02 -13.63
C LYS A 267 6.99 32.84 -13.06
N PRO A 268 8.34 32.87 -13.11
CA PRO A 268 9.14 31.85 -12.47
C PRO A 268 8.95 31.88 -10.95
N LEU A 269 9.15 30.72 -10.29
CA LEU A 269 8.93 30.57 -8.84
C LEU A 269 9.76 31.57 -8.00
N LYS A 270 10.94 32.01 -8.47
CA LYS A 270 11.75 33.05 -7.81
C LYS A 270 11.06 34.42 -7.72
N GLU A 271 10.13 34.69 -8.63
CA GLU A 271 9.33 35.93 -8.74
C GLU A 271 7.90 35.74 -8.24
N TYR A 272 7.66 34.63 -7.54
CA TYR A 272 6.35 34.28 -7.01
C TYR A 272 5.87 35.34 -6.01
N SER A 273 4.71 35.92 -6.30
CA SER A 273 4.13 37.00 -5.49
C SER A 273 2.66 36.77 -5.13
N ALA A 274 2.16 35.56 -5.31
CA ALA A 274 0.81 35.21 -4.92
C ALA A 274 0.60 35.22 -3.40
N PRO A 275 -0.62 35.48 -2.92
CA PRO A 275 -0.90 35.63 -1.48
C PRO A 275 -0.82 34.33 -0.67
N ALA A 276 -0.76 33.18 -1.33
CA ALA A 276 -0.56 31.89 -0.68
C ALA A 276 0.46 31.02 -1.44
N PRO A 277 1.25 30.19 -0.75
CA PRO A 277 2.19 29.29 -1.41
C PRO A 277 1.45 28.12 -2.06
N THR A 278 2.09 27.50 -3.07
CA THR A 278 1.68 26.24 -3.66
C THR A 278 2.67 25.13 -3.32
N CYS A 279 2.38 23.89 -3.70
CA CYS A 279 3.29 22.75 -3.55
C CYS A 279 4.67 23.06 -4.12
N ALA A 280 4.73 23.51 -5.38
CA ALA A 280 5.98 23.87 -6.05
C ALA A 280 6.74 25.01 -5.31
N PHE A 281 6.05 26.03 -4.81
CA PHE A 281 6.69 27.10 -4.06
C PHE A 281 7.33 26.58 -2.76
N CYS A 282 6.65 25.71 -2.05
CA CYS A 282 7.17 25.14 -0.80
C CYS A 282 8.25 24.08 -1.05
N HIS A 283 8.01 23.12 -1.92
CA HIS A 283 8.85 21.93 -2.05
C HIS A 283 10.02 22.08 -3.02
N MET A 284 9.91 22.91 -4.06
CA MET A 284 10.98 23.09 -5.06
C MET A 284 12.05 24.11 -4.64
N GLN A 285 12.07 24.59 -3.41
CA GLN A 285 13.10 25.51 -2.95
C GLN A 285 13.88 24.99 -1.75
N TYR A 286 15.20 25.22 -1.79
CA TYR A 286 16.10 24.93 -0.69
C TYR A 286 17.15 26.02 -0.54
N LYS A 287 17.28 26.59 0.66
CA LYS A 287 18.22 27.69 0.94
C LYS A 287 18.11 28.87 -0.04
N GLY A 288 16.89 29.19 -0.44
CA GLY A 288 16.57 30.31 -1.34
C GLY A 288 16.75 30.05 -2.83
N LYS A 289 17.15 28.84 -3.23
CA LYS A 289 17.25 28.43 -4.65
C LYS A 289 16.09 27.50 -4.99
N PHE A 290 15.51 27.69 -6.18
CA PHE A 290 14.51 26.79 -6.73
C PHE A 290 15.19 25.75 -7.64
N SER A 291 14.75 24.52 -7.54
CA SER A 291 15.35 23.39 -8.25
C SER A 291 14.33 22.26 -8.41
N HIS A 292 14.56 21.37 -9.37
CA HIS A 292 13.78 20.16 -9.59
C HIS A 292 14.12 19.03 -8.59
N ASN A 293 14.96 19.30 -7.61
CA ASN A 293 15.13 18.39 -6.48
C ASN A 293 14.12 18.75 -5.39
N MET A 294 12.99 18.05 -5.34
CA MET A 294 11.87 18.31 -4.42
C MET A 294 12.07 17.71 -3.03
N VAL A 295 12.98 16.73 -2.90
CA VAL A 295 13.23 16.02 -1.64
C VAL A 295 14.27 16.67 -0.73
N GLN A 296 14.93 17.75 -1.18
CA GLN A 296 16.04 18.40 -0.43
C GLN A 296 15.71 18.85 0.99
N LYS A 297 14.47 19.18 1.27
CA LYS A 297 14.03 19.55 2.63
C LYS A 297 12.93 18.67 3.18
N ALA A 298 12.71 17.53 2.56
CA ALA A 298 11.80 16.54 3.09
C ALA A 298 12.25 16.15 4.51
N ILE A 299 11.36 16.35 5.48
CA ILE A 299 11.55 15.96 6.88
C ILE A 299 10.38 15.11 7.33
N MET A 300 9.24 15.33 6.71
CA MET A 300 7.95 14.89 7.18
C MET A 300 7.30 13.83 6.29
N GLY A 301 7.72 13.70 5.03
CA GLY A 301 7.27 12.62 4.14
C GLY A 301 7.70 11.25 4.63
N GLU A 302 8.65 11.26 5.50
CA GLU A 302 9.36 10.15 6.08
C GLU A 302 8.92 9.88 7.51
N GLY A 303 7.76 10.37 7.85
CA GLY A 303 7.17 10.12 9.14
C GLY A 303 7.14 8.65 9.49
N ASP A 304 6.95 7.79 8.50
CA ASP A 304 6.96 6.35 8.71
C ASP A 304 8.32 5.87 9.16
N VAL A 305 9.39 6.36 8.53
CA VAL A 305 10.76 6.02 8.91
C VAL A 305 11.11 6.53 10.29
N LEU A 306 10.78 7.78 10.59
CA LEU A 306 11.03 8.35 11.92
C LEU A 306 10.26 7.58 13.00
N PHE A 307 9.03 7.17 12.71
CA PHE A 307 8.26 6.36 13.64
C PHE A 307 8.75 4.94 13.69
N TYR A 308 8.99 4.32 12.54
CA TYR A 308 9.36 2.93 12.44
C TYR A 308 10.68 2.64 13.14
N ASN A 309 11.75 3.32 12.75
CA ASN A 309 13.07 3.08 13.34
C ASN A 309 13.11 3.44 14.83
N ASN A 310 12.50 4.56 15.21
CA ASN A 310 12.53 5.02 16.59
C ASN A 310 11.65 4.19 17.53
N LEU A 311 10.61 3.54 17.02
CA LEU A 311 9.73 2.67 17.82
C LEU A 311 10.47 1.44 18.35
N PHE A 312 11.43 0.93 17.58
CA PHE A 312 12.20 -0.28 17.92
C PHE A 312 13.49 -0.01 18.66
N GLU A 313 13.88 1.25 18.84
CA GLU A 313 15.00 1.62 19.72
C GLU A 313 14.67 1.29 21.18
N ASP A 314 15.68 0.95 21.96
CA ASP A 314 15.53 0.70 23.40
C ASP A 314 16.50 1.61 24.21
N PRO A 315 16.02 2.68 24.86
CA PRO A 315 14.65 3.17 24.89
C PRO A 315 14.22 3.81 23.57
N PRO A 316 12.91 3.82 23.24
CA PRO A 316 12.41 4.44 22.01
C PRO A 316 12.66 5.95 22.00
N VAL A 317 13.06 6.47 20.84
CA VAL A 317 13.40 7.88 20.66
C VAL A 317 12.23 8.65 20.07
N LYS A 318 11.80 9.72 20.73
CA LYS A 318 10.71 10.56 20.24
C LYS A 318 11.09 11.27 18.93
N PRO A 319 10.13 11.46 18.00
CA PRO A 319 10.39 12.14 16.71
C PRO A 319 11.06 13.52 16.88
N SER A 320 10.62 14.34 17.82
CA SER A 320 11.23 15.64 18.09
C SER A 320 12.68 15.52 18.56
N GLU A 321 12.99 14.55 19.38
CA GLU A 321 14.33 14.29 19.88
C GLU A 321 15.26 13.80 18.76
N TYR A 322 14.77 12.89 17.91
CA TYR A 322 15.51 12.41 16.75
C TYR A 322 15.85 13.54 15.79
N ILE A 323 14.87 14.40 15.45
CA ILE A 323 15.09 15.58 14.61
C ILE A 323 16.15 16.50 15.24
N ASN A 324 16.05 16.76 16.53
CA ASN A 324 16.95 17.67 17.25
C ASN A 324 18.38 17.14 17.37
N LYS A 325 18.57 15.83 17.37
CA LYS A 325 19.89 15.20 17.41
C LYS A 325 20.54 15.07 16.02
N ASN A 326 19.76 15.21 14.92
CA ASN A 326 20.26 15.05 13.58
C ASN A 326 20.58 16.40 12.92
N PRO A 327 21.87 16.71 12.64
CA PRO A 327 22.26 17.99 12.05
C PRO A 327 21.66 18.26 10.67
N GLU A 328 21.44 17.22 9.87
CA GLU A 328 20.84 17.35 8.54
C GLU A 328 19.36 17.72 8.66
N LEU A 329 18.58 17.03 9.50
CA LEU A 329 17.18 17.37 9.75
C LEU A 329 17.02 18.77 10.33
N LEU A 330 17.91 19.19 11.21
CA LEU A 330 17.96 20.57 11.69
C LEU A 330 18.26 21.57 10.57
N SER A 331 19.12 21.22 9.61
CA SER A 331 19.39 22.06 8.44
C SER A 331 18.14 22.19 7.56
N ARG A 332 17.42 21.09 7.32
CA ARG A 332 16.15 21.06 6.58
C ARG A 332 15.08 21.88 7.31
N ARG A 333 15.00 21.74 8.63
CA ARG A 333 14.11 22.56 9.49
C ARG A 333 14.38 24.06 9.33
N LYS A 334 15.64 24.49 9.33
CA LYS A 334 16.02 25.88 9.07
C LYS A 334 15.59 26.34 7.67
N ALA A 335 15.67 25.47 6.67
CA ALA A 335 15.20 25.77 5.33
C ALA A 335 13.68 25.97 5.28
N TRP A 336 12.89 25.16 5.99
CA TRP A 336 11.44 25.34 6.13
C TRP A 336 11.10 26.66 6.81
N ILE A 337 11.75 27.00 7.92
CA ILE A 337 11.58 28.30 8.58
C ILE A 337 11.86 29.44 7.60
N SER A 338 12.93 29.32 6.79
CA SER A 338 13.27 30.34 5.77
C SER A 338 12.18 30.46 4.68
N THR A 339 11.57 29.35 4.30
CA THR A 339 10.46 29.35 3.34
C THR A 339 9.22 30.04 3.93
N CYS A 340 8.79 29.67 5.12
CA CYS A 340 7.65 30.28 5.82
C CYS A 340 7.82 31.79 6.02
N ARG A 341 9.04 32.22 6.29
CA ARG A 341 9.38 33.63 6.52
C ARG A 341 9.19 34.55 5.32
N LYS A 342 8.93 34.00 4.15
CA LYS A 342 8.55 34.84 2.99
C LYS A 342 7.23 35.58 3.23
N CYS A 343 6.35 35.02 4.06
CA CYS A 343 5.04 35.58 4.38
C CYS A 343 4.80 35.73 5.90
N HIS A 344 5.41 34.88 6.73
CA HIS A 344 5.19 34.81 8.17
C HIS A 344 6.38 35.31 8.97
N SER A 345 6.15 35.70 10.24
CA SER A 345 7.23 36.03 11.15
C SER A 345 8.09 34.80 11.47
N LYS A 346 9.35 35.06 11.86
CA LYS A 346 10.26 33.96 12.26
C LYS A 346 9.73 33.21 13.48
N ILE A 347 9.11 33.92 14.43
CA ILE A 347 8.55 33.33 15.64
C ILE A 347 7.42 32.38 15.24
N PHE A 348 6.45 32.87 14.48
CA PHE A 348 5.33 32.03 13.99
C PHE A 348 5.82 30.76 13.29
N ALA A 349 6.75 30.89 12.33
CA ALA A 349 7.28 29.75 11.59
C ALA A 349 7.97 28.72 12.50
N LYS A 350 8.73 29.19 13.50
CA LYS A 350 9.39 28.32 14.46
C LYS A 350 8.37 27.63 15.37
N ASP A 351 7.43 28.38 15.91
CA ASP A 351 6.44 27.86 16.87
C ASP A 351 5.50 26.86 16.19
N TYR A 352 5.12 27.13 14.94
CA TYR A 352 4.30 26.20 14.16
C TYR A 352 5.01 24.84 13.97
N LEU A 353 6.27 24.86 13.53
CA LEU A 353 7.05 23.62 13.36
C LEU A 353 7.30 22.90 14.70
N THR A 354 7.43 23.63 15.79
CA THR A 354 7.52 23.05 17.14
C THR A 354 6.21 22.37 17.53
N SER A 355 5.06 22.99 17.21
CA SER A 355 3.76 22.36 17.45
C SER A 355 3.56 21.07 16.68
N MET A 356 4.08 21.00 15.45
CA MET A 356 4.10 19.75 14.67
C MET A 356 4.93 18.66 15.36
N ASP A 357 6.09 19.00 15.91
CA ASP A 357 6.91 18.04 16.65
C ASP A 357 6.19 17.51 17.88
N LEU A 358 5.55 18.38 18.64
CA LEU A 358 4.78 17.98 19.83
C LEU A 358 3.60 17.06 19.47
N ALA A 359 2.91 17.34 18.36
CA ALA A 359 1.86 16.47 17.88
C ALA A 359 2.42 15.10 17.44
N SER A 360 3.54 15.08 16.75
CA SER A 360 4.23 13.84 16.36
C SER A 360 4.67 13.02 17.58
N ASP A 361 5.18 13.68 18.63
CA ASP A 361 5.56 13.02 19.88
C ASP A 361 4.34 12.41 20.60
N ALA A 362 3.21 13.10 20.58
CA ALA A 362 1.97 12.59 21.16
C ALA A 362 1.44 11.37 20.40
N VAL A 363 1.41 11.43 19.06
CA VAL A 363 1.05 10.29 18.22
C VAL A 363 1.97 9.10 18.49
N PHE A 364 3.28 9.34 18.54
CA PHE A 364 4.27 8.32 18.82
C PHE A 364 4.03 7.62 20.16
N ALA A 365 3.65 8.36 21.20
CA ALA A 365 3.34 7.78 22.51
C ALA A 365 2.16 6.79 22.43
N TYR A 366 1.07 7.15 21.74
CA TYR A 366 -0.07 6.24 21.58
C TYR A 366 0.27 5.00 20.76
N ILE A 367 1.03 5.17 19.68
CA ILE A 367 1.50 4.04 18.87
C ILE A 367 2.38 3.11 19.71
N GLN A 368 3.29 3.67 20.49
CA GLN A 368 4.21 2.94 21.37
C GLN A 368 3.47 2.13 22.45
N GLU A 369 2.49 2.75 23.10
CA GLU A 369 1.64 2.05 24.07
C GLU A 369 0.84 0.92 23.43
N SER A 370 0.27 1.17 22.24
CA SER A 370 -0.48 0.16 21.49
C SER A 370 0.41 -1.00 21.04
N PHE A 371 1.63 -0.71 20.61
CA PHE A 371 2.65 -1.72 20.29
C PHE A 371 3.03 -2.56 21.51
N GLY A 372 3.29 -1.93 22.64
CA GLY A 372 3.55 -2.59 23.91
C GLY A 372 2.40 -3.50 24.34
N LEU A 373 1.15 -3.05 24.11
CA LEU A 373 -0.04 -3.85 24.38
C LEU A 373 -0.07 -5.14 23.56
N LEU A 374 0.18 -5.04 22.25
CA LEU A 374 0.25 -6.22 21.37
C LEU A 374 1.35 -7.17 21.80
N LYS A 375 2.55 -6.66 22.07
CA LYS A 375 3.66 -7.49 22.57
C LYS A 375 3.30 -8.23 23.87
N SER A 376 2.59 -7.58 24.78
CA SER A 376 2.15 -8.21 26.02
C SER A 376 1.15 -9.34 25.75
N LEU A 377 0.19 -9.15 24.85
CA LEU A 377 -0.80 -10.17 24.50
C LEU A 377 -0.15 -11.41 23.85
N TYR A 378 0.86 -11.22 23.01
CA TYR A 378 1.65 -12.35 22.47
C TYR A 378 2.41 -13.08 23.56
N SER A 379 3.09 -12.36 24.44
CA SER A 379 3.85 -12.97 25.54
C SER A 379 2.96 -13.69 26.55
N GLU A 380 1.77 -13.18 26.81
CA GLU A 380 0.73 -13.77 27.65
C GLU A 380 0.02 -14.96 26.96
N LYS A 381 0.28 -15.19 25.68
CA LYS A 381 -0.44 -16.16 24.83
C LYS A 381 -1.95 -15.88 24.75
N ALA A 382 -2.35 -14.65 24.97
CA ALA A 382 -3.72 -14.20 24.80
C ALA A 382 -4.05 -13.88 23.36
N LEU A 383 -3.03 -13.64 22.53
CA LEU A 383 -3.12 -13.46 21.09
C LEU A 383 -2.14 -14.41 20.41
N TYR A 384 -2.65 -15.22 19.49
CA TYR A 384 -1.85 -16.14 18.68
C TYR A 384 -1.65 -15.57 17.28
N PRO A 385 -0.46 -15.73 16.71
CA PRO A 385 -0.19 -15.28 15.34
C PRO A 385 -1.19 -15.83 14.32
N MET A 386 -1.60 -17.11 14.48
CA MET A 386 -2.52 -17.80 13.58
C MET A 386 -3.46 -18.72 14.34
N PRO A 387 -4.64 -18.25 14.75
CA PRO A 387 -5.71 -19.11 15.22
C PRO A 387 -6.11 -20.11 14.13
N GLU A 388 -6.30 -21.38 14.49
CA GLU A 388 -6.66 -22.46 13.54
C GLU A 388 -7.88 -22.16 12.68
N ASN A 389 -8.83 -21.41 13.21
CA ASN A 389 -10.09 -21.06 12.55
C ASN A 389 -10.07 -19.70 11.85
N ARG A 390 -8.94 -19.00 11.80
CA ARG A 390 -8.83 -17.73 11.11
C ARG A 390 -8.49 -17.96 9.64
N PRO A 391 -9.29 -17.44 8.69
CA PRO A 391 -8.99 -17.59 7.28
C PRO A 391 -7.70 -16.87 6.92
N HIS A 392 -6.91 -17.49 6.06
CA HIS A 392 -5.68 -16.92 5.53
C HIS A 392 -5.99 -15.99 4.37
N ALA A 393 -5.25 -14.89 4.26
CA ALA A 393 -5.25 -14.11 3.03
C ALA A 393 -4.56 -14.92 1.92
N PRO A 394 -5.03 -14.83 0.67
CA PRO A 394 -4.36 -15.48 -0.44
C PRO A 394 -2.98 -14.89 -0.66
N ALA A 395 -1.97 -15.74 -0.78
CA ALA A 395 -0.66 -15.29 -1.23
C ALA A 395 -0.74 -14.83 -2.69
N PRO A 396 0.06 -13.85 -3.10
CA PRO A 396 0.19 -13.47 -4.51
C PRO A 396 0.61 -14.68 -5.34
N VAL A 397 0.15 -14.72 -6.59
CA VAL A 397 0.40 -15.85 -7.48
C VAL A 397 1.90 -16.11 -7.65
N GLY A 398 2.31 -17.34 -7.39
CA GLY A 398 3.71 -17.75 -7.50
C GLY A 398 4.63 -17.25 -6.40
N GLN A 399 4.08 -16.60 -5.37
CA GLN A 399 4.83 -16.08 -4.23
C GLN A 399 4.31 -16.67 -2.92
N LYS A 400 5.21 -16.76 -1.95
CA LYS A 400 4.83 -16.99 -0.55
C LYS A 400 4.74 -15.63 0.13
N TRP A 401 3.85 -15.48 1.09
CA TRP A 401 3.92 -14.35 2.00
C TRP A 401 5.31 -14.31 2.62
N PRO A 402 6.00 -13.16 2.57
CA PRO A 402 7.31 -13.05 3.19
C PRO A 402 7.19 -13.36 4.68
N ASP A 403 8.16 -14.10 5.21
CA ASP A 403 8.21 -14.42 6.64
C ASP A 403 8.34 -13.16 7.50
N THR A 404 8.82 -12.08 6.90
CA THR A 404 8.93 -10.75 7.51
C THR A 404 8.59 -9.68 6.48
N LEU A 405 7.59 -8.88 6.76
CA LEU A 405 7.35 -7.62 6.06
C LEU A 405 8.11 -6.51 6.83
N GLY A 406 9.43 -6.45 6.62
CA GLY A 406 10.25 -5.41 7.24
C GLY A 406 10.15 -5.36 8.77
N GLY A 407 10.58 -6.39 9.47
CA GLY A 407 10.70 -6.42 10.94
C GLY A 407 9.39 -6.26 11.73
N PHE A 408 8.68 -5.18 11.51
CA PHE A 408 7.44 -4.86 12.23
C PHE A 408 6.27 -5.73 11.80
N TYR A 409 6.02 -5.83 10.51
CA TYR A 409 4.91 -6.62 9.97
C TYR A 409 5.11 -8.12 10.20
N GLY A 410 6.34 -8.59 10.26
CA GLY A 410 6.65 -9.99 10.53
C GLY A 410 6.26 -10.46 11.92
N GLU A 411 6.16 -9.56 12.90
CA GLU A 411 5.72 -9.90 14.26
C GLU A 411 4.19 -9.96 14.38
N PHE A 412 3.46 -9.12 13.65
CA PHE A 412 2.01 -8.92 13.81
C PHE A 412 1.15 -9.47 12.68
N TRP A 413 1.68 -9.48 11.48
CA TRP A 413 1.03 -10.23 10.43
C TRP A 413 1.44 -11.67 10.64
N ALA A 414 0.60 -12.38 11.33
CA ALA A 414 0.74 -13.80 11.36
C ALA A 414 1.21 -14.25 9.99
N LYS A 415 2.14 -15.14 9.95
CA LYS A 415 2.85 -15.65 8.75
C LYS A 415 2.01 -15.81 7.48
N ASP A 416 0.72 -15.63 7.57
CA ASP A 416 -0.27 -15.81 6.49
C ASP A 416 -1.00 -14.52 6.10
N GLY A 417 -0.54 -13.36 6.56
CA GLY A 417 -1.08 -12.07 6.15
C GLY A 417 -2.54 -11.81 6.55
N ASN A 418 -3.06 -12.49 7.58
CA ASN A 418 -4.41 -12.24 8.07
C ASN A 418 -4.42 -11.87 9.56
N PRO A 419 -4.11 -10.64 9.90
CA PRO A 419 -4.05 -10.17 11.27
C PRO A 419 -5.40 -10.23 11.98
N SER A 420 -5.38 -10.35 13.31
CA SER A 420 -6.54 -10.23 14.16
C SER A 420 -7.11 -8.81 14.13
N ARG A 421 -8.31 -8.63 14.69
CA ARG A 421 -8.93 -7.30 14.74
C ARG A 421 -8.04 -6.28 15.44
N ILE A 422 -7.51 -6.62 16.63
CA ILE A 422 -6.65 -5.71 17.40
C ILE A 422 -5.36 -5.34 16.65
N GLU A 423 -4.79 -6.28 15.88
CA GLU A 423 -3.65 -6.01 15.01
C GLU A 423 -4.03 -5.08 13.86
N LYS A 424 -5.21 -5.27 13.24
CA LYS A 424 -5.72 -4.38 12.20
C LYS A 424 -5.98 -2.96 12.72
N ASP A 425 -6.54 -2.83 13.92
CA ASP A 425 -6.77 -1.53 14.54
C ASP A 425 -5.43 -0.82 14.80
N PHE A 426 -4.41 -1.56 15.25
CA PHE A 426 -3.05 -1.04 15.42
C PHE A 426 -2.43 -0.58 14.09
N LEU A 427 -2.48 -1.44 13.06
CA LEU A 427 -1.95 -1.11 11.74
C LEU A 427 -2.63 0.12 11.15
N TYR A 428 -3.94 0.21 11.31
CA TYR A 428 -4.68 1.39 10.83
C TYR A 428 -4.30 2.67 11.60
N MET A 429 -4.09 2.58 12.92
CA MET A 429 -3.56 3.71 13.70
C MET A 429 -2.18 4.14 13.20
N TRP A 430 -1.32 3.17 12.91
CA TRP A 430 0.04 3.37 12.45
C TRP A 430 0.12 3.95 11.04
N GLU A 431 -0.45 3.24 10.08
CA GLU A 431 -0.31 3.54 8.64
C GLU A 431 -1.22 4.68 8.19
N ASN A 432 -2.35 4.85 8.85
CA ASN A 432 -3.38 5.79 8.42
C ASN A 432 -3.51 6.97 9.37
N ASP A 433 -3.96 6.74 10.60
CA ASP A 433 -4.27 7.84 11.51
C ASP A 433 -3.02 8.67 11.88
N ALA A 434 -1.91 8.01 12.21
CA ALA A 434 -0.66 8.69 12.55
C ALA A 434 -0.10 9.47 11.36
N PHE A 435 -0.19 8.89 10.17
CA PHE A 435 0.24 9.52 8.94
C PHE A 435 -0.60 10.75 8.59
N LEU A 436 -1.93 10.61 8.62
CA LEU A 436 -2.86 11.71 8.37
C LEU A 436 -2.73 12.86 9.37
N ILE A 437 -2.49 12.56 10.64
CA ILE A 437 -2.24 13.60 11.65
C ILE A 437 -1.01 14.44 11.25
N ARG A 438 0.09 13.78 10.90
CA ARG A 438 1.32 14.48 10.52
C ARG A 438 1.20 15.23 9.21
N LYS A 439 0.59 14.63 8.20
CA LYS A 439 0.33 15.26 6.90
C LYS A 439 -0.59 16.46 7.05
N GLY A 440 -1.69 16.31 7.79
CA GLY A 440 -2.61 17.40 8.09
C GLY A 440 -1.94 18.56 8.85
N MET A 441 -1.05 18.26 9.80
CA MET A 441 -0.23 19.28 10.47
C MET A 441 0.73 19.96 9.49
N ALA A 442 1.44 19.18 8.67
CA ALA A 442 2.42 19.72 7.70
C ALA A 442 1.77 20.66 6.69
N HIS A 443 0.56 20.34 6.24
CA HIS A 443 -0.21 21.12 5.27
C HIS A 443 -1.23 22.07 5.89
N THR A 444 -1.22 22.23 7.21
CA THR A 444 -2.07 23.19 7.95
C THR A 444 -3.57 22.93 7.82
N ASN A 445 -3.96 21.64 7.71
CA ASN A 445 -5.36 21.22 7.66
C ASN A 445 -5.86 20.79 9.06
N PRO A 446 -6.54 21.69 9.83
CA PRO A 446 -6.95 21.38 11.19
C PRO A 446 -7.97 20.26 11.27
N ASN A 447 -8.80 20.07 10.24
CA ASN A 447 -9.80 19.03 10.22
C ASN A 447 -9.19 17.62 10.10
N ALA A 448 -8.17 17.49 9.23
CA ALA A 448 -7.47 16.22 9.06
C ALA A 448 -6.76 15.78 10.34
N PHE A 449 -5.93 16.64 10.91
CA PHE A 449 -5.16 16.24 12.08
C PHE A 449 -5.96 16.17 13.38
N THR A 450 -7.07 16.91 13.53
CA THR A 450 -7.83 16.94 14.80
C THR A 450 -9.00 15.97 14.74
N TYR A 451 -9.93 16.21 13.81
CA TYR A 451 -11.23 15.54 13.83
C TYR A 451 -11.20 14.18 13.12
N ILE A 452 -10.62 14.12 11.91
CA ILE A 452 -10.63 12.89 11.12
C ILE A 452 -9.69 11.85 11.74
N SER A 453 -8.44 12.24 12.00
CA SER A 453 -7.38 11.28 12.31
C SER A 453 -7.13 11.12 13.80
N TRP A 454 -7.00 12.24 14.55
CA TRP A 454 -6.78 12.15 15.99
C TRP A 454 -7.94 11.46 16.71
N SER A 455 -9.19 11.85 16.41
CA SER A 455 -10.38 11.19 16.97
C SER A 455 -10.44 9.71 16.62
N SER A 456 -10.08 9.35 15.37
CA SER A 456 -10.04 7.97 14.91
C SER A 456 -8.99 7.16 15.65
N MET A 457 -7.79 7.72 15.79
CA MET A 457 -6.68 7.09 16.52
C MET A 457 -7.05 6.83 17.99
N ILE A 458 -7.58 7.83 18.68
CA ILE A 458 -8.00 7.69 20.08
C ILE A 458 -9.10 6.62 20.23
N LYS A 459 -10.06 6.62 19.30
CA LYS A 459 -11.11 5.59 19.31
C LYS A 459 -10.53 4.19 19.17
N LYS A 460 -9.63 3.98 18.20
CA LYS A 460 -8.98 2.67 18.03
C LYS A 460 -8.13 2.28 19.21
N TYR A 461 -7.40 3.23 19.79
CA TYR A 461 -6.65 2.99 21.02
C TYR A 461 -7.55 2.46 22.14
N ILE A 462 -8.72 3.07 22.36
CA ILE A 462 -9.70 2.62 23.35
C ILE A 462 -10.28 1.24 22.97
N ASP A 463 -10.60 1.03 21.70
CA ASP A 463 -11.11 -0.25 21.20
C ASP A 463 -10.07 -1.37 21.41
N MET A 464 -8.79 -1.11 21.15
CA MET A 464 -7.70 -2.03 21.41
C MET A 464 -7.57 -2.39 22.90
N GLN A 465 -7.66 -1.41 23.80
CA GLN A 465 -7.63 -1.67 25.25
C GLN A 465 -8.80 -2.57 25.68
N SER A 466 -9.97 -2.33 25.14
CA SER A 466 -11.18 -3.11 25.44
C SER A 466 -11.08 -4.54 24.88
N GLU A 467 -10.56 -4.69 23.67
CA GLU A 467 -10.36 -6.01 23.08
C GLU A 467 -9.27 -6.79 23.80
N ALA A 468 -8.17 -6.15 24.19
CA ALA A 468 -7.11 -6.77 24.97
C ALA A 468 -7.65 -7.32 26.31
N ALA A 469 -8.49 -6.56 26.99
CA ALA A 469 -9.15 -7.05 28.21
C ALA A 469 -10.02 -8.29 27.94
N THR A 470 -10.73 -8.31 26.82
CA THR A 470 -11.55 -9.45 26.39
C THR A 470 -10.68 -10.68 26.07
N LEU A 471 -9.60 -10.51 25.29
CA LEU A 471 -8.68 -11.58 24.96
C LEU A 471 -8.02 -12.19 26.21
N ARG A 472 -7.60 -11.36 27.15
CA ARG A 472 -7.06 -11.84 28.45
C ARG A 472 -8.07 -12.65 29.25
N ARG A 473 -9.33 -12.19 29.24
CA ARG A 473 -10.40 -12.92 29.89
C ARG A 473 -10.68 -14.26 29.23
N LEU A 474 -10.72 -14.31 27.92
CA LEU A 474 -10.88 -15.56 27.15
C LEU A 474 -9.72 -16.52 27.40
N ASN A 475 -8.49 -16.06 27.32
CA ASN A 475 -7.29 -16.85 27.62
C ASN A 475 -7.35 -17.44 29.04
N THR A 476 -7.79 -16.67 30.03
CA THR A 476 -7.97 -17.15 31.41
C THR A 476 -9.03 -18.25 31.48
N LEU A 477 -10.15 -18.10 30.77
CA LEU A 477 -11.22 -19.10 30.72
C LEU A 477 -10.74 -20.40 30.05
N GLU A 478 -10.03 -20.31 28.93
CA GLU A 478 -9.47 -21.47 28.21
C GLU A 478 -8.46 -22.22 29.05
N ASN A 479 -7.57 -21.51 29.74
CA ASN A 479 -6.61 -22.10 30.64
C ASN A 479 -7.30 -22.84 31.82
N ASN A 480 -8.34 -22.25 32.40
CA ASN A 480 -9.12 -22.88 33.47
C ASN A 480 -9.86 -24.12 32.96
N MET A 481 -10.44 -24.07 31.75
CA MET A 481 -11.10 -25.23 31.14
C MET A 481 -10.10 -26.37 30.88
N SER A 482 -8.94 -26.08 30.37
CA SER A 482 -7.87 -27.04 30.14
C SER A 482 -7.41 -27.67 31.45
N LEU A 483 -7.28 -26.89 32.53
CA LEU A 483 -6.96 -27.37 33.85
C LEU A 483 -8.05 -28.31 34.38
N ILE A 484 -9.33 -27.94 34.26
CA ILE A 484 -10.46 -28.78 34.67
C ILE A 484 -10.48 -30.09 33.88
N GLN A 485 -10.22 -30.05 32.58
CA GLN A 485 -10.13 -31.26 31.75
C GLN A 485 -8.98 -32.18 32.18
N SER A 486 -7.82 -31.61 32.47
CA SER A 486 -6.65 -32.39 32.96
C SER A 486 -6.93 -33.04 34.31
N LEU A 487 -7.52 -32.32 35.26
CA LEU A 487 -7.92 -32.85 36.55
C LEU A 487 -8.96 -33.97 36.41
N ARG A 488 -9.93 -33.83 35.53
CA ARG A 488 -10.92 -34.89 35.22
C ARG A 488 -10.25 -36.14 34.60
N ALA A 489 -9.27 -35.92 33.72
CA ALA A 489 -8.49 -37.01 33.15
C ALA A 489 -7.69 -37.75 34.21
N GLN A 490 -7.02 -37.04 35.12
CA GLN A 490 -6.29 -37.64 36.26
C GLN A 490 -7.21 -38.43 37.19
N GLN A 491 -8.36 -37.90 37.57
CA GLN A 491 -9.35 -38.63 38.36
C GLN A 491 -9.84 -39.90 37.68
N LYS A 492 -10.01 -39.89 36.34
CA LYS A 492 -10.36 -41.09 35.58
C LYS A 492 -9.24 -42.15 35.63
N VAL A 493 -7.98 -41.72 35.53
CA VAL A 493 -6.81 -42.61 35.62
C VAL A 493 -6.72 -43.21 37.03
N GLU A 494 -6.80 -42.39 38.08
CA GLU A 494 -6.79 -42.85 39.47
C GLU A 494 -7.95 -43.81 39.78
N SER A 495 -9.14 -43.49 39.27
CA SER A 495 -10.29 -44.40 39.44
C SER A 495 -10.12 -45.71 38.65
N SER A 496 -9.41 -45.70 37.52
CA SER A 496 -9.11 -46.90 36.76
C SER A 496 -7.98 -47.72 37.34
N GLU A 497 -7.02 -47.11 38.04
CA GLU A 497 -5.94 -47.81 38.75
C GLU A 497 -6.43 -48.40 40.06
N THR A 498 -7.30 -47.74 40.82
CA THR A 498 -7.94 -48.32 42.00
C THR A 498 -8.86 -49.49 41.65
N HIS A 499 -9.42 -49.54 40.42
CA HIS A 499 -10.15 -50.72 39.92
C HIS A 499 -9.26 -51.85 39.40
N LYS A 500 -7.98 -51.60 39.12
CA LYS A 500 -7.01 -52.67 38.75
C LYS A 500 -6.43 -53.42 39.95
N GLN A 501 -6.55 -52.91 41.18
CA GLN A 501 -6.37 -53.74 42.36
C GLN A 501 -7.55 -54.70 42.44
N GLU A 502 -7.33 -55.93 42.04
CA GLU A 502 -8.31 -57.01 42.09
C GLU A 502 -8.97 -57.07 43.47
N CYS A 503 -10.24 -56.62 43.51
CA CYS A 503 -11.05 -56.63 44.72
C CYS A 503 -11.10 -58.08 45.28
N ALA A 504 -10.77 -58.25 46.53
CA ALA A 504 -10.74 -59.56 47.16
C ALA A 504 -12.07 -60.32 47.05
N ALA A 505 -13.21 -59.57 47.04
CA ALA A 505 -14.51 -60.19 46.86
C ALA A 505 -14.73 -60.64 45.40
N CYS A 506 -14.23 -59.91 44.39
CA CYS A 506 -14.28 -60.37 43.03
C CYS A 506 -13.38 -61.60 42.77
N LYS A 507 -12.20 -61.66 43.35
CA LYS A 507 -11.33 -62.88 43.30
C LYS A 507 -12.04 -64.09 43.85
N LYS A 508 -12.65 -63.98 44.99
CA LYS A 508 -13.43 -65.05 45.60
C LYS A 508 -14.61 -65.49 44.72
N GLY A 509 -15.32 -64.53 44.13
CA GLY A 509 -16.40 -64.85 43.23
C GLY A 509 -15.93 -65.55 41.93
N GLN A 510 -14.80 -65.17 41.40
CA GLN A 510 -14.18 -65.84 40.23
C GLN A 510 -13.64 -67.28 40.59
N SER A 511 -13.26 -67.52 41.84
CA SER A 511 -12.89 -68.86 42.29
C SER A 511 -14.08 -69.81 42.57
N GLY A 512 -15.31 -69.30 42.55
CA GLY A 512 -16.53 -70.07 42.66
C GLY A 512 -17.37 -69.79 43.90
N GLU A 513 -16.96 -68.83 44.77
CA GLU A 513 -17.76 -68.44 45.90
C GLU A 513 -18.95 -67.52 45.43
N THR A 514 -20.11 -67.77 46.03
CA THR A 514 -21.27 -66.88 45.81
C THR A 514 -21.12 -65.64 46.69
N ILE A 515 -20.80 -64.51 46.06
CA ILE A 515 -20.50 -63.24 46.73
C ILE A 515 -20.91 -62.02 45.90
N TRP A 516 -21.45 -61.03 46.59
CA TRP A 516 -21.69 -59.72 45.96
C TRP A 516 -20.61 -58.75 46.40
N CYS A 517 -20.11 -58.01 45.46
CA CYS A 517 -19.14 -56.94 45.68
C CYS A 517 -19.83 -55.57 45.56
N ASP A 518 -20.01 -54.87 46.66
CA ASP A 518 -20.64 -53.57 46.69
C ASP A 518 -19.79 -52.49 46.00
N SER A 519 -18.47 -52.62 46.07
CA SER A 519 -17.57 -51.70 45.44
C SER A 519 -17.58 -51.80 43.89
N CYS A 520 -17.65 -53.06 43.38
CA CYS A 520 -17.69 -53.30 41.94
C CYS A 520 -19.10 -53.38 41.37
N LYS A 521 -20.13 -53.32 42.21
CA LYS A 521 -21.54 -53.56 41.86
C LYS A 521 -21.72 -54.82 41.02
N ALA A 522 -21.02 -55.88 41.40
CA ALA A 522 -21.04 -57.14 40.70
C ALA A 522 -21.15 -58.32 41.69
N GLY A 523 -22.04 -59.27 41.40
CA GLY A 523 -22.18 -60.51 42.10
C GLY A 523 -21.65 -61.68 41.28
N TYR A 524 -21.16 -62.72 41.97
CA TYR A 524 -20.71 -63.95 41.36
C TYR A 524 -21.47 -65.11 41.97
N THR A 525 -21.98 -66.01 41.14
CA THR A 525 -22.61 -67.24 41.52
C THR A 525 -22.03 -68.33 40.61
N ASP A 526 -21.36 -69.33 41.17
CA ASP A 526 -20.72 -70.41 40.43
C ASP A 526 -19.88 -69.89 39.23
N LYS A 527 -18.99 -68.99 39.51
CA LYS A 527 -18.14 -68.26 38.53
C LYS A 527 -18.85 -67.36 37.53
N SER A 528 -20.15 -67.36 37.50
CA SER A 528 -20.94 -66.49 36.60
C SER A 528 -21.09 -65.11 37.22
N LYS A 529 -20.75 -64.07 36.46
CA LYS A 529 -20.83 -62.66 36.88
C LYS A 529 -22.19 -62.04 36.57
N THR A 530 -22.81 -61.41 37.54
CA THR A 530 -24.01 -60.56 37.33
C THR A 530 -23.77 -59.17 37.86
N THR A 531 -24.36 -58.16 37.20
CA THR A 531 -24.34 -56.75 37.60
C THR A 531 -25.68 -56.30 38.15
N CYS A 532 -26.65 -57.20 38.23
CA CYS A 532 -27.96 -56.94 38.81
C CYS A 532 -28.05 -57.55 40.19
N LYS A 533 -28.22 -56.73 41.24
CA LYS A 533 -28.28 -57.20 42.61
C LYS A 533 -29.50 -58.07 42.84
N ASP A 534 -30.67 -57.70 42.28
CA ASP A 534 -31.91 -58.49 42.42
C ASP A 534 -31.80 -59.88 41.78
N CYS A 535 -31.06 -60.02 40.69
CA CYS A 535 -30.76 -61.30 40.05
C CYS A 535 -29.83 -62.15 40.95
N PHE A 536 -28.85 -61.47 41.57
CA PHE A 536 -27.92 -62.12 42.48
C PHE A 536 -28.64 -62.64 43.71
N ASP A 537 -29.41 -61.78 44.38
CA ASP A 537 -30.09 -62.10 45.65
C ASP A 537 -31.17 -63.18 45.47
N LYS A 538 -31.83 -63.25 44.31
CA LYS A 538 -32.88 -64.21 44.00
C LYS A 538 -32.38 -65.53 43.34
N GLY A 539 -31.12 -65.54 42.90
CA GLY A 539 -30.54 -66.68 42.18
C GLY A 539 -31.16 -66.95 40.82
N THR A 540 -32.00 -66.02 40.33
CA THR A 540 -32.71 -66.12 39.03
C THR A 540 -32.74 -64.78 38.33
N THR A 541 -32.91 -64.79 37.01
CA THR A 541 -32.98 -63.57 36.21
C THR A 541 -34.25 -62.78 36.58
N CYS A 542 -34.11 -61.51 37.03
CA CYS A 542 -35.23 -60.68 37.41
C CYS A 542 -35.99 -60.16 36.17
N GLU A 543 -37.28 -59.81 36.33
CA GLU A 543 -38.15 -59.33 35.23
C GLU A 543 -37.58 -58.13 34.48
N ALA A 544 -36.87 -57.23 35.17
CA ALA A 544 -36.22 -56.09 34.55
C ALA A 544 -35.06 -56.47 33.60
N CYS A 545 -34.33 -57.53 33.97
CA CYS A 545 -33.23 -58.08 33.12
C CYS A 545 -33.79 -58.89 31.94
N VAL A 546 -34.92 -59.61 32.14
CA VAL A 546 -35.62 -60.29 31.05
C VAL A 546 -36.16 -59.30 30.02
N LYS A 547 -36.75 -58.19 30.47
CA LYS A 547 -37.23 -57.14 29.56
C LYS A 547 -36.10 -56.49 28.78
N LYS A 548 -34.93 -56.28 29.34
CA LYS A 548 -33.74 -55.76 28.65
C LYS A 548 -33.14 -56.73 27.61
N ALA A 549 -33.25 -58.03 27.86
CA ALA A 549 -32.77 -59.06 26.93
C ALA A 549 -33.67 -59.19 25.70
N ASN A 550 -34.97 -58.85 25.83
CA ASN A 550 -35.95 -58.96 24.74
C ASN A 550 -36.07 -57.67 23.89
N VAL A 551 -35.24 -56.69 24.14
CA VAL A 551 -35.23 -55.37 23.41
C VAL A 551 -33.92 -55.28 22.58
N LYS A 552 -33.35 -56.35 22.16
CA LYS A 552 -32.26 -56.36 21.16
C LYS A 552 -32.72 -57.01 19.86
#